data_94e0718347b703a7be00b3a76d59a99c
#
_entry.id   94e0718347b703a7be00b3a76d59a99c
#
_cell.length_a   1.000
_cell.length_b   1.000
_cell.length_c   1.000
_cell.angle_alpha   90.00
_cell.angle_beta   90.00
_cell.angle_gamma   90.00
#
_symmetry.space_group_name_H-M   'P 1'
#
loop_
_entity.id
_entity.type
_entity.pdbx_description
1 polymer ?
#
loop_
_entity_poly.entity_id
_entity_poly.type
_entity_poly.pdbx_seq_one_letter_code
_entity_poly.pdbx_strand_id
1 'polypeptide(L)'
;MRAAMASQGALSFFLPDNLTQIVLVPLAAVLIDYPVAYMPVSPSQTAFLGAEPLDVYEVAFSLDIVDSPSTNTRDFTFLKFSCPRKLADTCPRLSHTHLVQRLEDIFTPRLDKIGAGIAVRHHTETLDRVAL
;
A
#
# COMPACT_ATOMS: atom_id res chain seq x y z
N MET A 1 40.08 -20.85 -6.81
CA MET A 1 38.90 -20.43 -7.60
C MET A 1 38.16 -19.34 -6.86
N ARG A 2 38.26 -18.10 -7.32
CA ARG A 2 37.47 -16.96 -6.73
C ARG A 2 36.18 -16.87 -7.53
N ALA A 3 35.05 -17.12 -6.87
CA ALA A 3 33.73 -16.86 -7.44
C ALA A 3 33.57 -15.33 -7.60
N ALA A 4 33.43 -14.88 -8.83
CA ALA A 4 33.07 -13.50 -9.13
C ALA A 4 31.62 -13.30 -8.68
N MET A 5 31.41 -12.50 -7.63
CA MET A 5 30.09 -11.95 -7.32
C MET A 5 29.70 -11.04 -8.47
N ALA A 6 28.70 -11.49 -9.25
CA ALA A 6 28.06 -10.63 -10.23
C ALA A 6 27.40 -9.47 -9.48
N SER A 7 27.95 -8.28 -9.64
CA SER A 7 27.32 -7.03 -9.23
C SER A 7 25.98 -6.93 -9.95
N GLN A 8 24.87 -7.11 -9.20
CA GLN A 8 23.55 -6.74 -9.68
C GLN A 8 23.59 -5.21 -9.82
N GLY A 9 23.74 -4.74 -11.05
CA GLY A 9 23.68 -3.32 -11.36
C GLY A 9 22.35 -2.77 -10.90
N ALA A 10 22.37 -1.81 -9.97
CA ALA A 10 21.18 -1.10 -9.56
C ALA A 10 20.60 -0.40 -10.80
N LEU A 11 19.39 -0.80 -11.21
CA LEU A 11 18.65 -0.11 -12.26
C LEU A 11 18.27 1.27 -11.71
N SER A 12 18.92 2.31 -12.19
CA SER A 12 18.53 3.70 -11.94
C SER A 12 17.88 4.28 -13.19
N PHE A 13 16.81 5.01 -13.02
CA PHE A 13 16.14 5.76 -14.08
C PHE A 13 15.95 7.20 -13.65
N PHE A 14 16.06 8.09 -14.61
CA PHE A 14 15.88 9.52 -14.38
C PHE A 14 14.45 9.90 -14.77
N LEU A 15 13.79 10.64 -13.89
CA LEU A 15 12.49 11.23 -14.18
C LEU A 15 12.71 12.61 -14.83
N PRO A 16 11.87 13.01 -15.82
CA PRO A 16 11.87 14.38 -16.33
C PRO A 16 11.58 15.42 -15.24
N ASP A 17 12.25 16.56 -15.28
CA ASP A 17 12.16 17.61 -14.24
C ASP A 17 10.78 18.31 -14.17
N ASN A 18 9.93 18.15 -15.20
CA ASN A 18 8.65 18.85 -15.33
C ASN A 18 7.42 17.97 -15.05
N LEU A 19 7.59 16.89 -14.30
CA LEU A 19 6.45 16.03 -13.94
C LEU A 19 5.50 16.73 -12.97
N THR A 20 4.21 16.65 -13.29
CA THR A 20 3.14 17.17 -12.44
C THR A 20 2.64 16.12 -11.44
N GLN A 21 1.89 16.53 -10.42
CA GLN A 21 1.27 15.62 -9.44
C GLN A 21 0.38 14.57 -10.11
N ILE A 22 -0.26 14.90 -11.25
CA ILE A 22 -1.09 13.96 -12.03
C ILE A 22 -0.29 12.73 -12.47
N VAL A 23 1.01 12.89 -12.71
CA VAL A 23 1.91 11.80 -13.10
C VAL A 23 2.65 11.21 -11.90
N LEU A 24 3.11 12.06 -10.98
CA LEU A 24 3.92 11.63 -9.85
C LEU A 24 3.15 10.77 -8.84
N VAL A 25 1.87 11.10 -8.56
CA VAL A 25 1.05 10.34 -7.61
C VAL A 25 0.84 8.88 -8.07
N PRO A 26 0.35 8.61 -9.30
CA PRO A 26 0.20 7.22 -9.76
C PRO A 26 1.54 6.51 -9.93
N LEU A 27 2.60 7.21 -10.34
CA LEU A 27 3.93 6.61 -10.42
C LEU A 27 4.45 6.18 -9.05
N ALA A 28 4.34 7.03 -8.03
CA ALA A 28 4.71 6.69 -6.67
C ALA A 28 3.91 5.48 -6.16
N ALA A 29 2.60 5.46 -6.39
CA ALA A 29 1.75 4.34 -6.00
C ALA A 29 2.20 3.01 -6.64
N VAL A 30 2.56 3.02 -7.92
CA VAL A 30 3.09 1.82 -8.60
C VAL A 30 4.42 1.38 -7.99
N LEU A 31 5.33 2.33 -7.69
CA LEU A 31 6.66 2.02 -7.16
C LEU A 31 6.64 1.42 -5.75
N ILE A 32 5.63 1.78 -4.94
CA ILE A 32 5.49 1.28 -3.56
C ILE A 32 4.37 0.24 -3.41
N ASP A 33 3.90 -0.34 -4.52
CA ASP A 33 2.86 -1.37 -4.56
C ASP A 33 1.52 -0.94 -3.91
N TYR A 34 1.17 0.36 -3.98
CA TYR A 34 -0.13 0.84 -3.50
C TYR A 34 -1.25 0.32 -4.39
N PRO A 35 -2.24 -0.39 -3.85
CA PRO A 35 -3.30 -1.02 -4.68
C PRO A 35 -4.29 -0.01 -5.25
N VAL A 36 -4.46 1.16 -4.61
CA VAL A 36 -5.37 2.22 -5.01
C VAL A 36 -4.69 3.58 -4.84
N ALA A 37 -4.72 4.40 -5.87
CA ALA A 37 -4.25 5.78 -5.83
C ALA A 37 -5.31 6.73 -6.40
N TYR A 38 -5.49 7.86 -5.75
CA TYR A 38 -6.36 8.93 -6.25
C TYR A 38 -5.57 9.86 -7.14
N MET A 39 -6.07 10.05 -8.37
CA MET A 39 -5.45 10.96 -9.31
C MET A 39 -6.21 12.29 -9.33
N PRO A 40 -5.53 13.43 -9.12
CA PRO A 40 -6.17 14.72 -9.29
C PRO A 40 -6.60 14.93 -10.74
N VAL A 41 -7.82 15.44 -10.94
CA VAL A 41 -8.31 15.81 -12.29
C VAL A 41 -7.80 17.19 -12.73
N SER A 42 -7.26 17.96 -11.79
CA SER A 42 -6.62 19.25 -12.06
C SER A 42 -5.49 19.51 -11.07
N PRO A 43 -4.48 20.32 -11.43
CA PRO A 43 -3.37 20.68 -10.52
C PRO A 43 -3.80 21.44 -9.25
N SER A 44 -5.00 22.04 -9.27
CA SER A 44 -5.56 22.79 -8.14
C SER A 44 -6.42 21.92 -7.20
N GLN A 45 -6.66 20.67 -7.53
CA GLN A 45 -7.45 19.79 -6.70
C GLN A 45 -6.65 19.32 -5.49
N THR A 46 -7.10 19.69 -4.30
CA THR A 46 -6.45 19.35 -3.02
C THR A 46 -7.27 18.40 -2.16
N ALA A 47 -8.48 18.03 -2.59
CA ALA A 47 -9.34 17.12 -1.86
C ALA A 47 -10.16 16.23 -2.80
N PHE A 48 -10.50 15.05 -2.34
CA PHE A 48 -11.32 14.06 -3.03
C PHE A 48 -12.46 13.58 -2.15
N LEU A 49 -13.48 13.00 -2.79
CA LEU A 49 -14.44 12.09 -2.17
C LEU A 49 -15.12 12.60 -0.89
N GLY A 50 -15.52 13.87 -0.87
CA GLY A 50 -16.29 14.40 0.25
C GLY A 50 -17.59 13.61 0.48
N ALA A 51 -17.84 13.18 1.72
CA ALA A 51 -19.01 12.43 2.17
C ALA A 51 -19.25 11.08 1.46
N GLU A 52 -18.25 10.52 0.80
CA GLU A 52 -18.32 9.20 0.16
C GLU A 52 -17.87 8.13 1.15
N PRO A 53 -18.63 7.01 1.33
CA PRO A 53 -18.16 5.89 2.14
C PRO A 53 -16.91 5.26 1.54
N LEU A 54 -15.86 5.16 2.35
CA LEU A 54 -14.57 4.59 1.99
C LEU A 54 -14.32 3.31 2.76
N ASP A 55 -13.94 2.27 2.07
CA ASP A 55 -13.36 1.09 2.68
C ASP A 55 -11.88 1.34 2.93
N VAL A 56 -11.48 1.38 4.19
CA VAL A 56 -10.11 1.64 4.63
C VAL A 56 -9.44 0.33 4.97
N TYR A 57 -8.24 0.16 4.45
CA TYR A 57 -7.38 -1.02 4.66
C TYR A 57 -6.12 -0.60 5.37
N GLU A 58 -5.78 -1.33 6.42
CA GLU A 58 -4.52 -1.21 7.14
C GLU A 58 -3.79 -2.54 7.07
N VAL A 59 -2.59 -2.53 6.50
CA VAL A 59 -1.74 -3.71 6.40
C VAL A 59 -0.63 -3.60 7.43
N ALA A 60 -0.59 -4.57 8.32
CA ALA A 60 0.38 -4.66 9.39
C ALA A 60 1.15 -5.98 9.32
N PHE A 61 2.33 -6.00 9.90
CA PHE A 61 3.05 -7.23 10.17
C PHE A 61 3.31 -7.36 11.67
N SER A 62 3.36 -8.59 12.13
CA SER A 62 3.60 -8.95 13.53
C SER A 62 4.98 -9.54 13.65
N LEU A 63 5.76 -9.05 14.62
CA LEU A 63 7.05 -9.62 14.99
C LEU A 63 6.97 -10.13 16.44
N ASP A 64 7.45 -11.36 16.65
CA ASP A 64 7.66 -11.91 17.98
C ASP A 64 8.98 -11.35 18.55
N ILE A 65 8.87 -10.49 19.55
CA ILE A 65 10.04 -9.93 20.23
C ILE A 65 10.48 -10.92 21.31
N VAL A 66 11.59 -11.63 21.06
CA VAL A 66 12.11 -12.70 21.91
C VAL A 66 12.77 -12.21 23.21
N ASP A 67 12.91 -10.91 23.42
CA ASP A 67 13.69 -10.33 24.53
C ASP A 67 12.93 -10.13 25.85
N SER A 68 11.73 -10.70 26.01
CA SER A 68 10.97 -10.58 27.26
C SER A 68 10.35 -11.92 27.65
N PRO A 69 10.28 -12.28 28.96
CA PRO A 69 9.60 -13.50 29.42
C PRO A 69 8.08 -13.53 29.16
N SER A 70 7.53 -12.47 28.63
CA SER A 70 6.18 -12.41 28.06
C SER A 70 6.30 -12.18 26.55
N THR A 71 5.77 -13.11 25.77
CA THR A 71 5.67 -13.02 24.29
C THR A 71 4.84 -11.79 23.94
N ASN A 72 5.49 -10.65 23.74
CA ASN A 72 4.86 -9.42 23.26
C ASN A 72 4.94 -9.38 21.75
N THR A 73 3.88 -9.83 21.09
CA THR A 73 3.69 -9.61 19.64
C THR A 73 3.38 -8.14 19.40
N ARG A 74 4.19 -7.46 18.60
CA ARG A 74 3.94 -6.08 18.18
C ARG A 74 3.51 -6.06 16.73
N ASP A 75 2.38 -5.37 16.49
CA ASP A 75 1.89 -5.08 15.14
C ASP A 75 2.42 -3.73 14.65
N PHE A 76 2.98 -3.74 13.44
CA PHE A 76 3.49 -2.54 12.77
C PHE A 76 2.71 -2.32 11.48
N THR A 77 1.87 -1.29 11.46
CA THR A 77 1.17 -0.87 10.23
C THR A 77 2.17 -0.19 9.30
N PHE A 78 2.35 -0.72 8.09
CA PHE A 78 3.27 -0.19 7.09
C PHE A 78 2.57 0.31 5.83
N LEU A 79 1.30 -0.04 5.63
CA LEU A 79 0.51 0.41 4.50
C LEU A 79 -0.90 0.73 4.98
N LYS A 80 -1.39 1.92 4.62
CA LYS A 80 -2.79 2.31 4.84
C LYS A 80 -3.30 3.00 3.58
N PHE A 81 -4.45 2.56 3.08
CA PHE A 81 -5.10 3.16 1.92
C PHE A 81 -6.60 3.03 2.03
N SER A 82 -7.32 3.79 1.22
CA SER A 82 -8.77 3.71 1.12
C SER A 82 -9.21 3.42 -0.31
N CYS A 83 -10.43 2.91 -0.45
CA CYS A 83 -11.08 2.68 -1.73
C CYS A 83 -12.55 3.10 -1.61
N PRO A 84 -13.10 3.92 -2.53
CA PRO A 84 -14.53 4.21 -2.54
C PRO A 84 -15.35 2.94 -2.62
N ARG A 85 -16.26 2.74 -1.67
CA ARG A 85 -17.08 1.53 -1.61
C ARG A 85 -17.87 1.25 -2.88
N LYS A 86 -18.36 2.30 -3.53
CA LYS A 86 -19.07 2.19 -4.82
C LYS A 86 -18.20 1.59 -5.94
N LEU A 87 -16.89 1.77 -5.88
CA LEU A 87 -16.01 1.18 -6.88
C LEU A 87 -15.86 -0.33 -6.68
N ALA A 88 -15.94 -0.82 -5.45
CA ALA A 88 -15.93 -2.25 -5.16
C ALA A 88 -17.12 -2.98 -5.82
N ASP A 89 -18.27 -2.33 -5.89
CA ASP A 89 -19.48 -2.90 -6.52
C ASP A 89 -19.38 -2.95 -8.05
N THR A 90 -18.65 -2.02 -8.66
CA THR A 90 -18.54 -1.88 -10.13
C THR A 90 -17.29 -2.51 -10.71
N CYS A 91 -16.23 -2.63 -9.90
CA CYS A 91 -14.94 -3.18 -10.32
C CYS A 91 -14.54 -4.36 -9.42
N PRO A 92 -14.70 -5.61 -9.87
CA PRO A 92 -14.38 -6.79 -9.07
C PRO A 92 -12.94 -6.81 -8.52
N ARG A 93 -11.99 -6.19 -9.23
CA ARG A 93 -10.59 -6.09 -8.78
C ARG A 93 -10.41 -5.20 -7.54
N LEU A 94 -11.38 -4.34 -7.25
CA LEU A 94 -11.41 -3.47 -6.06
C LEU A 94 -12.33 -4.02 -4.96
N SER A 95 -12.91 -5.20 -5.15
CA SER A 95 -13.68 -5.85 -4.09
C SER A 95 -12.78 -6.20 -2.90
N HIS A 96 -13.36 -6.20 -1.71
CA HIS A 96 -12.64 -6.53 -0.48
C HIS A 96 -11.81 -7.82 -0.60
N THR A 97 -12.43 -8.90 -1.08
CA THR A 97 -11.76 -10.20 -1.22
C THR A 97 -10.56 -10.14 -2.16
N HIS A 98 -10.68 -9.46 -3.29
CA HIS A 98 -9.57 -9.33 -4.24
C HIS A 98 -8.44 -8.44 -3.72
N LEU A 99 -8.78 -7.34 -3.03
CA LEU A 99 -7.77 -6.46 -2.44
C LEU A 99 -6.98 -7.18 -1.34
N VAL A 100 -7.67 -7.89 -0.44
CA VAL A 100 -7.00 -8.66 0.63
C VAL A 100 -6.09 -9.73 0.01
N GLN A 101 -6.61 -10.53 -0.92
CA GLN A 101 -5.82 -11.57 -1.58
C GLN A 101 -4.58 -11.00 -2.28
N ARG A 102 -4.73 -9.89 -2.99
CA ARG A 102 -3.60 -9.23 -3.65
C ARG A 102 -2.55 -8.74 -2.67
N LEU A 103 -2.96 -8.19 -1.53
CA LEU A 103 -2.03 -7.76 -0.49
C LEU A 103 -1.26 -8.93 0.10
N GLU A 104 -1.97 -10.03 0.40
CA GLU A 104 -1.35 -11.27 0.87
C GLU A 104 -0.36 -11.84 -0.14
N ASP A 105 -0.73 -11.92 -1.42
CA ASP A 105 0.13 -12.43 -2.50
C ASP A 105 1.42 -11.61 -2.66
N ILE A 106 1.35 -10.27 -2.47
CA ILE A 106 2.50 -9.37 -2.61
C ILE A 106 3.40 -9.42 -1.37
N PHE A 107 2.81 -9.36 -0.17
CA PHE A 107 3.57 -9.10 1.05
C PHE A 107 3.93 -10.37 1.83
N THR A 108 3.13 -11.44 1.79
CA THR A 108 3.48 -12.69 2.49
C THR A 108 4.87 -13.21 2.12
N PRO A 109 5.25 -13.34 0.82
CA PRO A 109 6.58 -13.85 0.47
C PRO A 109 7.73 -12.93 0.91
N ARG A 110 7.43 -11.63 1.14
CA ARG A 110 8.42 -10.65 1.62
C ARG A 110 8.60 -10.75 3.13
N LEU A 111 7.48 -10.89 3.86
CA LEU A 111 7.44 -10.98 5.32
C LEU A 111 7.95 -12.33 5.84
N ASP A 112 7.69 -13.42 5.14
CA ASP A 112 8.21 -14.76 5.46
C ASP A 112 9.74 -14.77 5.57
N LYS A 113 10.43 -13.96 4.76
CA LYS A 113 11.90 -13.82 4.81
C LYS A 113 12.43 -13.29 6.14
N ILE A 114 11.60 -12.57 6.87
CA ILE A 114 11.94 -12.00 8.19
C ILE A 114 11.17 -12.67 9.33
N GLY A 115 10.46 -13.77 9.04
CA GLY A 115 9.68 -14.50 10.03
C GLY A 115 8.46 -13.73 10.57
N ALA A 116 7.92 -12.80 9.79
CA ALA A 116 6.78 -11.99 10.19
C ALA A 116 5.49 -12.45 9.48
N GLY A 117 4.38 -12.45 10.22
CA GLY A 117 3.04 -12.68 9.64
C GLY A 117 2.41 -11.39 9.13
N ILE A 118 1.54 -11.49 8.12
CA ILE A 118 0.74 -10.37 7.63
C ILE A 118 -0.61 -10.32 8.35
N ALA A 119 -1.10 -9.12 8.64
CA ALA A 119 -2.47 -8.86 9.11
C ALA A 119 -3.08 -7.73 8.28
N VAL A 120 -4.23 -7.99 7.67
CA VAL A 120 -5.00 -6.98 6.93
C VAL A 120 -6.25 -6.64 7.74
N ARG A 121 -6.37 -5.39 8.18
CA ARG A 121 -7.55 -4.86 8.87
C ARG A 121 -8.37 -4.04 7.89
N HIS A 122 -9.68 -4.11 8.02
CA HIS A 122 -10.62 -3.37 7.18
C HIS A 122 -11.73 -2.77 8.02
N HIS A 123 -12.09 -1.53 7.70
CA HIS A 123 -13.30 -0.87 8.22
C HIS A 123 -13.83 0.12 7.18
N THR A 124 -15.09 0.53 7.34
CA THR A 124 -15.69 1.54 6.48
C THR A 124 -15.82 2.84 7.28
N GLU A 125 -15.38 3.95 6.68
CA GLU A 125 -15.55 5.30 7.25
C GLU A 125 -16.06 6.28 6.20
N THR A 126 -16.69 7.35 6.66
CA THR A 126 -17.12 8.46 5.81
C THR A 126 -16.43 9.72 6.29
N LEU A 127 -15.61 10.32 5.45
CA LEU A 127 -14.88 11.53 5.74
C LEU A 127 -15.53 12.72 5.03
N ASP A 128 -15.49 13.90 5.65
CA ASP A 128 -15.97 15.13 4.99
C ASP A 128 -15.16 15.42 3.73
N ARG A 129 -13.89 15.06 3.73
CA ARG A 129 -12.98 15.14 2.57
C ARG A 129 -11.76 14.25 2.79
N VAL A 130 -11.21 13.72 1.71
CA VAL A 130 -9.90 13.10 1.69
C VAL A 130 -8.91 14.13 1.13
N ALA A 131 -7.95 14.54 1.94
CA ALA A 131 -6.88 15.44 1.52
C ALA A 131 -5.75 14.66 0.81
N LEU A 132 -5.09 15.34 -0.12
CA LEU A 132 -3.84 14.89 -0.74
C LEU A 132 -2.63 15.26 0.13
#